data_ae6897e726bb680ea2d791270fa22ca0
#
_entry.id   ae6897e726bb680ea2d791270fa22ca0
#
_cell.length_a   1.000
_cell.length_b   1.000
_cell.length_c   1.000
_cell.angle_alpha   90.00
_cell.angle_beta   90.00
_cell.angle_gamma   90.00
#
_symmetry.space_group_name_H-M   'P 1'
#
loop_
_entity.id
_entity.type
_entity.pdbx_description
1 polymer ?
#
loop_
_entity_poly.entity_id
_entity_poly.type
_entity_poly.pdbx_seq_one_letter_code
_entity_poly.pdbx_strand_id
1 'polypeptide(L)'
;SLLDDIAVSASTRFEQMLQAPDSVFAAGDWGSVGFRNGIKHSASASSQMRLGFVSITPNFQYNEFWSFQQLQGRLEEGDTGVIEQVSDTIQGFNATRDWRLSTNASTRFYGTFNLGENARVSAIRHVVSPSVGLSYTPENNRTRFATLGDENWEYNPYQLNRFNPQNIGASGAVNFSVSQNLEAKVRDRETGDTRKVRLIDNVITSASYNLMRDSLNLSDIRTRANTDLFNKVRLNVGIVQSPYDRDSTGQRVDVF
;
A
#
# COMPACT_ATOMS: atom_id res chain seq x y z
N SER A 1 -18.75 18.68 -14.30
CA SER A 1 -17.65 18.24 -15.19
C SER A 1 -16.90 17.11 -14.48
N LEU A 2 -16.24 16.22 -15.23
CA LEU A 2 -15.43 15.12 -14.68
C LEU A 2 -14.20 15.61 -13.88
N LEU A 3 -13.90 16.90 -13.93
CA LEU A 3 -12.71 17.52 -13.33
C LEU A 3 -13.05 18.49 -12.19
N ASP A 4 -14.31 18.58 -11.79
CA ASP A 4 -14.75 19.61 -10.83
C ASP A 4 -14.28 19.34 -9.38
N ASP A 5 -13.85 18.11 -9.08
CA ASP A 5 -13.45 17.69 -7.73
C ASP A 5 -12.03 17.08 -7.71
N ILE A 6 -11.04 17.80 -8.27
CA ILE A 6 -9.64 17.40 -8.12
C ILE A 6 -9.05 18.05 -6.87
N ALA A 7 -8.69 17.21 -5.90
CA ALA A 7 -7.92 17.64 -4.75
C ALA A 7 -6.42 17.44 -5.04
N VAL A 8 -5.65 18.52 -4.93
CA VAL A 8 -4.19 18.48 -5.06
C VAL A 8 -3.57 18.91 -3.75
N SER A 9 -2.61 18.15 -3.28
CA SER A 9 -1.80 18.54 -2.12
C SER A 9 -0.32 18.47 -2.49
N ALA A 10 0.45 19.42 -1.95
CA ALA A 10 1.90 19.44 -2.08
C ALA A 10 2.52 19.85 -0.75
N SER A 11 3.63 19.22 -0.41
CA SER A 11 4.39 19.54 0.79
C SER A 11 5.89 19.43 0.51
N THR A 12 6.66 20.27 1.18
CA THR A 12 8.11 20.25 1.16
C THR A 12 8.62 20.14 2.58
N ARG A 13 9.51 19.19 2.82
CA ARG A 13 10.14 18.98 4.11
C ARG A 13 11.65 19.02 3.95
N PHE A 14 12.30 19.93 4.67
CA PHE A 14 13.75 19.98 4.82
C PHE A 14 14.14 19.38 6.17
N GLU A 15 15.12 18.51 6.17
CA GLU A 15 15.72 17.99 7.39
C GLU A 15 17.24 18.08 7.32
N GLN A 16 17.85 18.49 8.44
CA GLN A 16 19.27 18.48 8.63
C GLN A 16 19.60 17.80 9.96
N MET A 17 20.63 16.97 9.94
CA MET A 17 21.15 16.28 11.12
C MET A 17 22.64 16.55 11.21
N LEU A 18 23.08 16.94 12.38
CA LEU A 18 24.48 17.08 12.73
C LEU A 18 24.88 15.88 13.57
N GLN A 19 26.00 15.29 13.26
CA GLN A 19 26.54 14.16 13.99
C GLN A 19 28.04 14.32 14.16
N ALA A 20 28.46 14.40 15.40
CA ALA A 20 29.87 14.38 15.77
C ALA A 20 30.02 13.80 17.19
N PRO A 21 31.19 13.28 17.56
CA PRO A 21 31.54 12.97 18.95
C PRO A 21 31.47 14.23 19.82
N ASP A 22 31.17 14.09 21.11
CA ASP A 22 31.11 15.19 22.07
C ASP A 22 32.42 15.99 22.14
N SER A 23 33.56 15.33 21.95
CA SER A 23 34.87 15.96 21.91
C SER A 23 35.04 16.96 20.77
N VAL A 24 34.43 16.72 19.63
CA VAL A 24 34.44 17.61 18.45
C VAL A 24 33.62 18.87 18.73
N PHE A 25 32.44 18.70 19.34
CA PHE A 25 31.60 19.83 19.75
C PHE A 25 32.31 20.66 20.87
N ALA A 26 32.94 20.01 21.83
CA ALA A 26 33.64 20.68 22.91
C ALA A 26 34.88 21.45 22.42
N ALA A 27 35.56 20.94 21.40
CA ALA A 27 36.71 21.59 20.77
C ALA A 27 36.32 22.72 19.79
N GLY A 28 35.04 22.84 19.42
CA GLY A 28 34.56 23.80 18.42
C GLY A 28 35.06 23.48 16.99
N ASP A 29 35.44 22.25 16.73
CA ASP A 29 35.93 21.80 15.42
C ASP A 29 34.75 21.48 14.48
N TRP A 30 34.13 22.53 13.97
CA TRP A 30 32.98 22.42 13.06
C TRP A 30 33.33 21.74 11.71
N GLY A 31 34.62 21.66 11.34
CA GLY A 31 35.06 20.97 10.14
C GLY A 31 34.90 19.46 10.21
N SER A 32 34.95 18.90 11.41
CA SER A 32 34.80 17.45 11.68
C SER A 32 33.34 17.04 11.97
N VAL A 33 32.37 17.98 11.92
CA VAL A 33 30.97 17.67 12.12
C VAL A 33 30.38 17.08 10.84
N GLY A 34 29.85 15.86 10.94
CA GLY A 34 29.10 15.23 9.85
C GLY A 34 27.73 15.89 9.68
N PHE A 35 27.46 16.38 8.47
CA PHE A 35 26.18 16.94 8.10
C PHE A 35 25.43 15.95 7.21
N ARG A 36 24.23 15.57 7.62
CA ARG A 36 23.28 14.84 6.77
C ARG A 36 22.07 15.71 6.54
N ASN A 37 21.81 16.05 5.31
CA ASN A 37 20.68 16.87 4.93
C ASN A 37 19.85 16.19 3.85
N GLY A 38 18.67 16.74 3.61
CA GLY A 38 17.80 16.31 2.53
C GLY A 38 16.55 17.16 2.45
N ILE A 39 16.00 17.24 1.26
CA ILE A 39 14.70 17.83 1.02
C ILE A 39 13.82 16.76 0.40
N LYS A 40 12.62 16.60 0.94
CA LYS A 40 11.58 15.75 0.39
C LYS A 40 10.42 16.61 -0.07
N HIS A 41 10.11 16.53 -1.37
CA HIS A 41 8.88 17.07 -1.94
C HIS A 41 7.89 15.90 -2.10
N SER A 42 6.67 16.11 -1.64
CA SER A 42 5.58 15.15 -1.82
C SER A 42 4.41 15.88 -2.46
N ALA A 43 3.87 15.29 -3.52
CA ALA A 43 2.67 15.79 -4.16
C ALA A 43 1.67 14.64 -4.34
N SER A 44 0.39 14.94 -4.19
CA SER A 44 -0.67 14.00 -4.52
C SER A 44 -1.80 14.71 -5.25
N ALA A 45 -2.43 14.00 -6.17
CA ALA A 45 -3.64 14.42 -6.84
C ALA A 45 -4.67 13.30 -6.75
N SER A 46 -5.87 13.63 -6.31
CA SER A 46 -6.98 12.69 -6.25
C SER A 46 -8.26 13.33 -6.75
N SER A 47 -9.15 12.50 -7.26
CA SER A 47 -10.48 12.94 -7.69
C SER A 47 -11.51 11.89 -7.32
N GLN A 48 -12.74 12.32 -7.15
CA GLN A 48 -13.89 11.43 -7.01
C GLN A 48 -14.84 11.68 -8.19
N MET A 49 -14.90 10.73 -9.10
CA MET A 49 -15.74 10.79 -10.28
C MET A 49 -16.91 9.84 -10.14
N ARG A 50 -18.05 10.19 -10.73
CA ARG A 50 -19.23 9.34 -10.79
C ARG A 50 -19.64 9.11 -12.23
N LEU A 51 -19.60 7.84 -12.65
CA LEU A 51 -20.10 7.39 -13.96
C LEU A 51 -21.37 6.58 -13.76
N GLY A 52 -22.52 7.24 -13.84
CA GLY A 52 -23.80 6.64 -13.51
C GLY A 52 -23.83 6.17 -12.05
N PHE A 53 -23.93 4.87 -11.86
CA PHE A 53 -23.95 4.25 -10.52
C PHE A 53 -22.57 3.79 -10.01
N VAL A 54 -21.50 3.99 -10.79
CA VAL A 54 -20.13 3.63 -10.42
C VAL A 54 -19.39 4.87 -9.93
N SER A 55 -18.78 4.77 -8.74
CA SER A 55 -17.87 5.77 -8.21
C SER A 55 -16.43 5.33 -8.51
N ILE A 56 -15.62 6.23 -9.09
CA ILE A 56 -14.22 6.00 -9.44
C ILE A 56 -13.38 7.03 -8.72
N THR A 57 -12.34 6.57 -8.03
CA THR A 57 -11.44 7.42 -7.25
C THR A 57 -9.99 7.20 -7.67
N PRO A 58 -9.51 7.90 -8.72
CA PRO A 58 -8.11 7.90 -9.09
C PRO A 58 -7.29 8.69 -8.07
N ASN A 59 -6.08 8.21 -7.82
CA ASN A 59 -5.09 8.87 -6.97
C ASN A 59 -3.70 8.71 -7.59
N PHE A 60 -2.98 9.80 -7.66
CA PHE A 60 -1.58 9.86 -8.06
C PHE A 60 -0.76 10.41 -6.91
N GLN A 61 0.35 9.75 -6.58
CA GLN A 61 1.31 10.17 -5.57
C GLN A 61 2.69 10.29 -6.20
N TYR A 62 3.40 11.36 -5.84
CA TYR A 62 4.74 11.66 -6.30
C TYR A 62 5.59 12.09 -5.11
N ASN A 63 6.80 11.55 -5.02
CA ASN A 63 7.81 12.00 -4.08
C ASN A 63 9.11 12.28 -4.83
N GLU A 64 9.78 13.33 -4.46
CA GLU A 64 11.10 13.68 -4.94
C GLU A 64 12.01 13.96 -3.74
N PHE A 65 13.21 13.40 -3.78
CA PHE A 65 14.19 13.52 -2.71
C PHE A 65 15.42 14.22 -3.28
N TRP A 66 15.74 15.37 -2.74
CA TRP A 66 16.93 16.11 -3.08
C TRP A 66 18.03 15.80 -2.09
N SER A 67 19.21 15.52 -2.60
CA SER A 67 20.44 15.28 -1.86
C SER A 67 21.51 16.23 -2.35
N PHE A 68 22.30 16.76 -1.45
CA PHE A 68 23.42 17.66 -1.77
C PHE A 68 24.76 16.95 -1.61
N GLN A 69 24.71 15.68 -1.28
CA GLN A 69 25.87 14.79 -1.17
C GLN A 69 25.48 13.37 -1.55
N GLN A 70 26.42 12.64 -2.08
CA GLN A 70 26.29 11.22 -2.42
C GLN A 70 27.44 10.43 -1.84
N LEU A 71 27.18 9.16 -1.56
CA LEU A 71 28.23 8.20 -1.31
C LEU A 71 28.79 7.67 -2.63
N GLN A 72 30.10 7.63 -2.78
CA GLN A 72 30.78 6.88 -3.81
C GLN A 72 31.53 5.73 -3.15
N GLY A 73 31.13 4.52 -3.44
CA GLY A 73 31.81 3.31 -3.03
C GLY A 73 32.91 2.94 -4.03
N ARG A 74 34.02 2.45 -3.52
CA ARG A 74 35.09 1.81 -4.29
C ARG A 74 35.65 0.64 -3.52
N LEU A 75 36.21 -0.32 -4.22
CA LEU A 75 36.98 -1.42 -3.63
C LEU A 75 38.47 -1.13 -3.86
N GLU A 76 39.27 -1.29 -2.83
CA GLU A 76 40.73 -1.12 -2.88
C GLU A 76 41.40 -2.36 -2.29
N GLU A 77 42.54 -2.74 -2.87
CA GLU A 77 43.39 -3.78 -2.31
C GLU A 77 44.26 -3.15 -1.22
N GLY A 78 44.07 -3.57 0.03
CA GLY A 78 44.84 -3.14 1.16
C GLY A 78 46.27 -3.74 1.15
N ASP A 79 47.13 -3.23 1.99
CA ASP A 79 48.56 -3.65 2.11
C ASP A 79 48.72 -5.15 2.42
N THR A 80 47.70 -5.81 2.91
CA THR A 80 47.68 -7.26 3.22
C THR A 80 47.12 -8.12 2.10
N GLY A 81 46.78 -7.54 0.91
CA GLY A 81 46.10 -8.23 -0.18
C GLY A 81 44.62 -8.50 0.07
N VAL A 82 44.06 -7.92 1.13
CA VAL A 82 42.62 -8.01 1.42
C VAL A 82 41.91 -6.86 0.74
N ILE A 83 40.79 -7.17 0.05
CA ILE A 83 39.96 -6.15 -0.59
C ILE A 83 39.13 -5.44 0.48
N GLU A 84 39.26 -4.13 0.55
CA GLU A 84 38.55 -3.26 1.47
C GLU A 84 37.50 -2.41 0.77
N GLN A 85 36.39 -2.20 1.45
CA GLN A 85 35.30 -1.33 1.01
C GLN A 85 35.58 0.09 1.47
N VAL A 86 35.89 0.98 0.55
CA VAL A 86 36.14 2.40 0.82
C VAL A 86 34.99 3.24 0.29
N SER A 87 34.54 4.19 1.08
CA SER A 87 33.47 5.08 0.71
C SER A 87 33.85 6.54 0.88
N ASP A 88 33.67 7.33 -0.17
CA ASP A 88 33.89 8.76 -0.16
C ASP A 88 32.55 9.51 -0.26
N THR A 89 32.52 10.70 0.32
CA THR A 89 31.37 11.61 0.17
C THR A 89 31.67 12.60 -0.94
N ILE A 90 30.86 12.56 -2.00
CA ILE A 90 30.91 13.52 -3.09
C ILE A 90 29.85 14.58 -2.86
N GLN A 91 30.26 15.85 -2.89
CA GLN A 91 29.33 16.98 -2.83
C GLN A 91 28.72 17.24 -4.21
N GLY A 92 27.42 17.46 -4.25
CA GLY A 92 26.70 17.76 -5.50
C GLY A 92 25.18 17.60 -5.34
N PHE A 93 24.46 18.30 -6.17
CA PHE A 93 22.99 18.18 -6.20
C PHE A 93 22.55 16.93 -6.96
N ASN A 94 21.67 16.16 -6.32
CA ASN A 94 21.05 14.99 -6.90
C ASN A 94 19.57 14.91 -6.50
N ALA A 95 18.76 14.42 -7.44
CA ALA A 95 17.33 14.22 -7.20
C ALA A 95 16.91 12.79 -7.59
N THR A 96 16.19 12.13 -6.69
CA THR A 96 15.55 10.84 -6.99
C THR A 96 14.04 10.99 -6.85
N ARG A 97 13.29 10.17 -7.60
CA ARG A 97 11.85 10.32 -7.72
C ARG A 97 11.16 8.97 -7.56
N ASP A 98 10.00 9.00 -6.91
CA ASP A 98 9.09 7.86 -6.80
C ASP A 98 7.70 8.32 -7.14
N TRP A 99 6.93 7.47 -7.82
CA TRP A 99 5.53 7.75 -8.04
C TRP A 99 4.68 6.50 -7.98
N ARG A 100 3.42 6.68 -7.65
CA ARG A 100 2.42 5.64 -7.60
C ARG A 100 1.13 6.14 -8.22
N LEU A 101 0.53 5.30 -9.05
CA LEU A 101 -0.82 5.49 -9.56
C LEU A 101 -1.73 4.45 -8.94
N SER A 102 -2.88 4.86 -8.47
CA SER A 102 -3.92 3.95 -8.01
C SER A 102 -5.31 4.48 -8.39
N THR A 103 -6.24 3.57 -8.58
CA THR A 103 -7.65 3.91 -8.77
C THR A 103 -8.52 2.83 -8.15
N ASN A 104 -9.69 3.22 -7.67
CA ASN A 104 -10.69 2.29 -7.18
C ASN A 104 -12.03 2.61 -7.82
N ALA A 105 -12.68 1.61 -8.38
CA ALA A 105 -14.04 1.67 -8.90
C ALA A 105 -14.96 0.88 -7.98
N SER A 106 -16.05 1.47 -7.53
CA SER A 106 -17.01 0.82 -6.65
C SER A 106 -18.44 1.20 -6.99
N THR A 107 -19.35 0.28 -6.69
CA THR A 107 -20.77 0.53 -6.80
C THR A 107 -21.54 -0.17 -5.68
N ARG A 108 -22.85 0.06 -5.63
CA ARG A 108 -23.70 -0.54 -4.62
C ARG A 108 -25.01 -0.98 -5.21
N PHE A 109 -25.33 -2.25 -5.03
CA PHE A 109 -26.58 -2.86 -5.43
C PHE A 109 -27.48 -3.11 -4.22
N TYR A 110 -28.77 -2.95 -4.40
CA TYR A 110 -29.77 -3.19 -3.38
C TYR A 110 -30.81 -4.20 -3.90
N GLY A 111 -30.99 -5.29 -3.17
CA GLY A 111 -32.09 -6.21 -3.37
C GLY A 111 -33.02 -6.15 -2.18
N THR A 112 -34.32 -6.02 -2.39
CA THR A 112 -35.32 -6.11 -1.32
C THR A 112 -36.31 -7.19 -1.67
N PHE A 113 -36.43 -8.19 -0.79
CA PHE A 113 -37.39 -9.28 -0.88
C PHE A 113 -38.52 -9.02 0.11
N ASN A 114 -39.71 -8.75 -0.40
CA ASN A 114 -40.89 -8.56 0.41
C ASN A 114 -41.56 -9.92 0.70
N LEU A 115 -41.74 -10.25 2.00
CA LEU A 115 -42.29 -11.52 2.44
C LEU A 115 -43.77 -11.42 2.86
N GLY A 116 -44.35 -10.21 2.74
CA GLY A 116 -45.72 -9.90 3.08
C GLY A 116 -45.86 -9.01 4.31
N GLU A 117 -46.84 -8.12 4.28
CA GLU A 117 -47.02 -7.12 5.33
C GLU A 117 -47.41 -7.74 6.71
N ASN A 118 -48.05 -8.88 6.71
CA ASN A 118 -48.49 -9.60 7.92
C ASN A 118 -47.43 -10.60 8.43
N ALA A 119 -46.33 -10.81 7.73
CA ALA A 119 -45.26 -11.70 8.14
C ALA A 119 -44.46 -11.06 9.31
N ARG A 120 -43.98 -11.88 10.23
CA ARG A 120 -43.07 -11.44 11.30
C ARG A 120 -41.81 -10.76 10.76
N VAL A 121 -41.29 -11.28 9.67
CA VAL A 121 -40.26 -10.65 8.85
C VAL A 121 -40.94 -10.14 7.59
N SER A 122 -41.19 -8.84 7.50
CA SER A 122 -41.94 -8.25 6.37
C SER A 122 -41.08 -8.07 5.11
N ALA A 123 -39.80 -7.84 5.27
CA ALA A 123 -38.87 -7.71 4.15
C ALA A 123 -37.44 -8.06 4.58
N ILE A 124 -36.65 -8.55 3.61
CA ILE A 124 -35.20 -8.73 3.74
C ILE A 124 -34.52 -7.84 2.71
N ARG A 125 -33.58 -7.03 3.14
CA ARG A 125 -32.75 -6.18 2.30
C ARG A 125 -31.34 -6.72 2.24
N HIS A 126 -30.87 -7.04 1.05
CA HIS A 126 -29.49 -7.41 0.78
C HIS A 126 -28.79 -6.24 0.08
N VAL A 127 -27.65 -5.83 0.59
CA VAL A 127 -26.81 -4.80 0.00
C VAL A 127 -25.50 -5.45 -0.42
N VAL A 128 -25.11 -5.27 -1.66
CA VAL A 128 -23.86 -5.80 -2.23
C VAL A 128 -23.07 -4.63 -2.78
N SER A 129 -21.85 -4.48 -2.30
CA SER A 129 -20.94 -3.39 -2.69
C SER A 129 -19.65 -3.97 -3.26
N PRO A 130 -19.60 -4.27 -4.58
CA PRO A 130 -18.37 -4.67 -5.23
C PRO A 130 -17.44 -3.48 -5.44
N SER A 131 -16.15 -3.75 -5.40
CA SER A 131 -15.10 -2.79 -5.76
C SER A 131 -13.94 -3.47 -6.46
N VAL A 132 -13.31 -2.74 -7.37
CA VAL A 132 -12.11 -3.13 -8.09
C VAL A 132 -11.10 -2.00 -7.98
N GLY A 133 -9.94 -2.32 -7.43
CA GLY A 133 -8.82 -1.38 -7.30
C GLY A 133 -7.69 -1.78 -8.24
N LEU A 134 -7.05 -0.80 -8.87
CA LEU A 134 -5.80 -0.95 -9.62
C LEU A 134 -4.74 -0.11 -8.94
N SER A 135 -3.53 -0.67 -8.75
CA SER A 135 -2.38 0.07 -8.27
C SER A 135 -1.14 -0.29 -9.08
N TYR A 136 -0.31 0.72 -9.33
CA TYR A 136 0.95 0.56 -10.04
C TYR A 136 2.02 1.47 -9.43
N THR A 137 3.20 0.92 -9.20
CA THR A 137 4.41 1.64 -8.79
C THR A 137 5.55 1.12 -9.67
N PRO A 138 6.24 1.98 -10.41
CA PRO A 138 7.38 1.56 -11.23
C PRO A 138 8.57 1.17 -10.37
N GLU A 139 9.44 0.38 -10.93
CA GLU A 139 10.73 0.10 -10.34
C GLU A 139 11.58 1.37 -10.26
N ASN A 140 12.28 1.51 -9.15
CA ASN A 140 13.30 2.53 -8.98
C ASN A 140 14.49 1.91 -8.24
N ASN A 141 15.48 1.48 -9.04
CA ASN A 141 16.71 0.91 -8.50
C ASN A 141 17.76 2.01 -8.32
N ARG A 142 18.15 2.24 -7.09
CA ARG A 142 19.16 3.23 -6.68
C ARG A 142 20.50 2.61 -6.37
N THR A 143 20.57 1.30 -6.44
CA THR A 143 21.80 0.55 -6.19
C THR A 143 22.90 0.91 -7.19
N ARG A 144 24.10 1.08 -6.67
CA ARG A 144 25.34 1.17 -7.43
C ARG A 144 26.25 0.03 -7.04
N PHE A 145 27.18 -0.30 -7.93
CA PHE A 145 28.14 -1.36 -7.71
C PHE A 145 29.55 -0.79 -7.84
N ALA A 146 30.40 -1.14 -6.88
CA ALA A 146 31.84 -0.96 -6.96
C ALA A 146 32.44 -2.35 -7.20
N THR A 147 33.32 -2.48 -8.21
CA THR A 147 33.92 -3.76 -8.61
C THR A 147 35.41 -3.69 -8.59
N LEU A 148 36.10 -4.76 -8.16
CA LEU A 148 37.52 -4.93 -8.22
C LEU A 148 37.85 -6.42 -8.46
N GLY A 149 38.31 -6.78 -9.65
CA GLY A 149 38.43 -8.19 -10.06
C GLY A 149 37.07 -8.88 -10.03
N ASP A 150 36.98 -9.99 -9.31
CA ASP A 150 35.73 -10.76 -9.12
C ASP A 150 34.90 -10.28 -7.94
N GLU A 151 35.42 -9.36 -7.12
CA GLU A 151 34.70 -8.80 -5.97
C GLU A 151 33.75 -7.70 -6.40
N ASN A 152 32.58 -7.69 -5.74
CA ASN A 152 31.50 -6.76 -6.01
C ASN A 152 30.88 -6.26 -4.71
N TRP A 153 30.79 -4.95 -4.57
CA TRP A 153 30.14 -4.30 -3.44
C TRP A 153 28.92 -3.48 -3.90
N GLU A 154 27.77 -3.85 -3.37
CA GLU A 154 26.52 -3.17 -3.61
C GLU A 154 26.28 -2.06 -2.57
N TYR A 155 26.00 -0.84 -3.00
CA TYR A 155 25.72 0.27 -2.11
C TYR A 155 24.63 1.21 -2.65
N ASN A 156 23.97 1.95 -1.73
CA ASN A 156 23.04 3.01 -2.10
C ASN A 156 23.74 4.37 -2.00
N PRO A 157 23.95 5.11 -3.12
CA PRO A 157 24.63 6.39 -3.11
C PRO A 157 23.88 7.48 -2.31
N TYR A 158 22.59 7.30 -2.04
CA TYR A 158 21.75 8.26 -1.34
C TYR A 158 21.60 7.96 0.15
N GLN A 159 22.34 7.02 0.71
CA GLN A 159 22.24 6.67 2.13
C GLN A 159 22.63 7.82 3.09
N LEU A 160 23.35 8.83 2.59
CA LEU A 160 23.68 10.04 3.34
C LEU A 160 22.53 11.07 3.34
N ASN A 161 21.54 10.93 2.46
CA ASN A 161 20.35 11.77 2.49
C ASN A 161 19.55 11.49 3.77
N ARG A 162 19.08 12.52 4.41
CA ARG A 162 18.31 12.41 5.66
C ARG A 162 17.06 11.52 5.52
N PHE A 163 16.43 11.52 4.37
CA PHE A 163 15.27 10.68 4.06
C PHE A 163 15.63 9.29 3.55
N ASN A 164 16.90 9.03 3.24
CA ASN A 164 17.45 7.74 2.80
C ASN A 164 16.52 6.97 1.84
N PRO A 165 16.27 7.48 0.62
CA PRO A 165 15.39 6.83 -0.32
C PRO A 165 15.89 5.43 -0.68
N GLN A 166 15.02 4.43 -0.47
CA GLN A 166 15.33 3.01 -0.68
C GLN A 166 14.95 2.57 -2.10
N ASN A 167 15.49 1.42 -2.53
CA ASN A 167 15.03 0.77 -3.75
C ASN A 167 13.54 0.43 -3.66
N ILE A 168 12.85 0.64 -4.76
CA ILE A 168 11.45 0.28 -4.92
C ILE A 168 11.37 -0.72 -6.08
N GLY A 169 10.92 -1.94 -5.79
CA GLY A 169 10.61 -2.91 -6.82
C GLY A 169 9.33 -2.53 -7.57
N ALA A 170 9.26 -2.88 -8.85
CA ALA A 170 8.03 -2.73 -9.60
C ALA A 170 6.88 -3.47 -8.90
N SER A 171 5.77 -2.81 -8.71
CA SER A 171 4.57 -3.43 -8.18
C SER A 171 3.34 -3.02 -8.98
N GLY A 172 2.51 -3.99 -9.31
CA GLY A 172 1.24 -3.78 -9.99
C GLY A 172 0.24 -4.79 -9.47
N ALA A 173 -0.96 -4.34 -9.08
CA ALA A 173 -1.98 -5.24 -8.57
C ALA A 173 -3.39 -4.77 -8.93
N VAL A 174 -4.24 -5.75 -9.22
CA VAL A 174 -5.69 -5.56 -9.29
C VAL A 174 -6.29 -6.19 -8.03
N ASN A 175 -7.01 -5.41 -7.25
CA ASN A 175 -7.65 -5.85 -6.03
C ASN A 175 -9.16 -5.94 -6.26
N PHE A 176 -9.74 -7.06 -5.87
CA PHE A 176 -11.18 -7.32 -5.95
C PHE A 176 -11.73 -7.41 -4.53
N SER A 177 -12.84 -6.77 -4.29
CA SER A 177 -13.55 -6.89 -3.01
C SER A 177 -15.04 -6.80 -3.21
N VAL A 178 -15.78 -7.63 -2.49
CA VAL A 178 -17.24 -7.58 -2.42
C VAL A 178 -17.63 -7.54 -0.95
N SER A 179 -18.22 -6.42 -0.55
CA SER A 179 -18.80 -6.27 0.79
C SER A 179 -20.30 -6.47 0.72
N GLN A 180 -20.84 -7.24 1.66
CA GLN A 180 -22.27 -7.59 1.70
C GLN A 180 -22.80 -7.40 3.10
N ASN A 181 -24.04 -6.90 3.20
CA ASN A 181 -24.79 -6.91 4.44
C ASN A 181 -26.24 -7.35 4.23
N LEU A 182 -26.85 -7.91 5.25
CA LEU A 182 -28.21 -8.42 5.22
C LEU A 182 -29.00 -7.86 6.39
N GLU A 183 -30.08 -7.16 6.09
CA GLU A 183 -30.99 -6.56 7.06
C GLU A 183 -32.39 -7.14 6.90
N ALA A 184 -33.08 -7.36 8.01
CA ALA A 184 -34.48 -7.73 8.02
C ALA A 184 -35.35 -6.60 8.61
N LYS A 185 -36.50 -6.41 8.04
CA LYS A 185 -37.57 -5.59 8.64
C LYS A 185 -38.49 -6.52 9.42
N VAL A 186 -38.40 -6.45 10.74
CA VAL A 186 -39.17 -7.31 11.69
C VAL A 186 -40.30 -6.51 12.28
N ARG A 187 -41.49 -7.07 12.26
CA ARG A 187 -42.67 -6.48 12.88
C ARG A 187 -42.85 -6.98 14.31
N ASP A 188 -43.07 -6.07 15.23
CA ASP A 188 -43.48 -6.38 16.58
C ASP A 188 -44.95 -6.81 16.60
N ARG A 189 -45.25 -7.90 17.29
CA ARG A 189 -46.63 -8.44 17.35
C ARG A 189 -47.55 -7.66 18.28
N GLU A 190 -46.98 -7.01 19.29
CA GLU A 190 -47.76 -6.32 20.32
C GLU A 190 -48.07 -4.88 19.90
N THR A 191 -47.08 -4.17 19.38
CA THR A 191 -47.23 -2.76 19.00
C THR A 191 -47.57 -2.55 17.53
N GLY A 192 -47.30 -3.56 16.67
CA GLY A 192 -47.44 -3.45 15.23
C GLY A 192 -46.29 -2.68 14.55
N ASP A 193 -45.37 -2.14 15.35
CA ASP A 193 -44.25 -1.36 14.89
C ASP A 193 -43.25 -2.22 14.13
N THR A 194 -42.54 -1.61 13.17
CA THR A 194 -41.53 -2.30 12.41
C THR A 194 -40.13 -1.76 12.75
N ARG A 195 -39.23 -2.67 13.09
CA ARG A 195 -37.81 -2.36 13.34
C ARG A 195 -36.89 -3.03 12.34
N LYS A 196 -35.78 -2.38 12.04
CA LYS A 196 -34.69 -2.97 11.25
C LYS A 196 -33.81 -3.79 12.19
N VAL A 197 -33.54 -5.01 11.79
CA VAL A 197 -32.62 -5.92 12.49
C VAL A 197 -31.55 -6.33 11.50
N ARG A 198 -30.29 -6.16 11.86
CA ARG A 198 -29.19 -6.68 11.06
C ARG A 198 -29.09 -8.18 11.29
N LEU A 199 -29.16 -8.94 10.21
CA LEU A 199 -28.97 -10.40 10.22
C LEU A 199 -27.50 -10.74 10.05
N ILE A 200 -26.83 -9.98 9.17
CA ILE A 200 -25.40 -10.07 8.91
C ILE A 200 -24.90 -8.63 8.78
N ASP A 201 -24.03 -8.22 9.69
CA ASP A 201 -23.52 -6.86 9.69
C ASP A 201 -22.60 -6.60 8.51
N ASN A 202 -21.68 -7.53 8.26
CA ASN A 202 -20.75 -7.42 7.14
C ASN A 202 -20.13 -8.77 6.78
N VAL A 203 -20.13 -9.08 5.48
CA VAL A 203 -19.31 -10.15 4.88
C VAL A 203 -18.44 -9.51 3.81
N ILE A 204 -17.12 -9.62 3.93
CA ILE A 204 -16.19 -9.13 2.93
C ILE A 204 -15.45 -10.32 2.33
N THR A 205 -15.56 -10.46 1.02
CA THR A 205 -14.73 -11.40 0.24
C THR A 205 -13.77 -10.58 -0.60
N SER A 206 -12.46 -10.90 -0.54
CA SER A 206 -11.42 -10.18 -1.26
C SER A 206 -10.35 -11.10 -1.81
N ALA A 207 -9.79 -10.70 -2.94
CA ALA A 207 -8.64 -11.30 -3.59
C ALA A 207 -7.85 -10.21 -4.31
N SER A 208 -6.57 -10.48 -4.62
CA SER A 208 -5.73 -9.60 -5.43
C SER A 208 -5.00 -10.39 -6.49
N TYR A 209 -4.84 -9.78 -7.67
CA TYR A 209 -4.05 -10.32 -8.77
C TYR A 209 -2.80 -9.46 -8.94
N ASN A 210 -1.63 -10.07 -8.82
CA ASN A 210 -0.35 -9.41 -9.00
C ASN A 210 0.02 -9.40 -10.49
N LEU A 211 0.22 -8.21 -11.06
CA LEU A 211 0.51 -8.01 -12.48
C LEU A 211 1.99 -8.21 -12.83
N MET A 212 2.86 -8.25 -11.80
CA MET A 212 4.32 -8.27 -11.98
C MET A 212 4.94 -9.66 -11.76
N ARG A 213 4.14 -10.64 -11.37
CA ARG A 213 4.61 -12.01 -11.18
C ARG A 213 4.41 -12.82 -12.46
N ASP A 214 5.33 -13.75 -12.72
CA ASP A 214 5.24 -14.69 -13.84
C ASP A 214 4.28 -15.86 -13.56
N SER A 215 4.08 -16.19 -12.27
CA SER A 215 3.21 -17.29 -11.81
C SER A 215 2.62 -16.99 -10.44
N LEU A 216 1.59 -17.76 -10.05
CA LEU A 216 0.89 -17.60 -8.77
C LEU A 216 0.40 -16.16 -8.54
N ASN A 217 -0.14 -15.55 -9.58
CA ASN A 217 -0.54 -14.13 -9.60
C ASN A 217 -1.74 -13.83 -8.72
N LEU A 218 -2.70 -14.78 -8.60
CA LEU A 218 -3.89 -14.60 -7.78
C LEU A 218 -3.57 -14.89 -6.31
N SER A 219 -3.97 -14.01 -5.41
CA SER A 219 -3.85 -14.24 -3.98
C SER A 219 -4.86 -15.28 -3.49
N ASP A 220 -4.70 -15.75 -2.25
CA ASP A 220 -5.76 -16.45 -1.57
C ASP A 220 -7.03 -15.60 -1.51
N ILE A 221 -8.18 -16.24 -1.74
CA ILE A 221 -9.49 -15.61 -1.56
C ILE A 221 -9.80 -15.62 -0.07
N ARG A 222 -10.03 -14.45 0.49
CA ARG A 222 -10.30 -14.28 1.92
C ARG A 222 -11.70 -13.76 2.13
N THR A 223 -12.49 -14.53 2.88
CA THR A 223 -13.83 -14.14 3.30
C THR A 223 -13.82 -13.93 4.81
N ARG A 224 -14.30 -12.76 5.24
CA ARG A 224 -14.50 -12.43 6.66
C ARG A 224 -15.95 -12.04 6.86
N ALA A 225 -16.58 -12.66 7.85
CA ALA A 225 -17.95 -12.35 8.25
C ALA A 225 -17.95 -11.89 9.70
N ASN A 226 -18.58 -10.76 9.94
CA ASN A 226 -18.81 -10.22 11.28
C ASN A 226 -20.29 -9.95 11.45
N THR A 227 -20.86 -10.39 12.58
CA THR A 227 -22.25 -10.08 12.90
C THR A 227 -22.47 -10.09 14.42
N ASP A 228 -23.31 -9.19 14.88
CA ASP A 228 -23.79 -9.15 16.27
C ASP A 228 -25.21 -9.74 16.32
N LEU A 229 -25.30 -11.05 16.65
CA LEU A 229 -26.56 -11.74 16.75
C LEU A 229 -27.33 -11.23 17.98
N PHE A 230 -28.50 -10.63 17.72
CA PHE A 230 -29.44 -10.14 18.77
C PHE A 230 -28.82 -9.12 19.74
N ASN A 231 -27.73 -8.44 19.34
CA ASN A 231 -26.94 -7.54 20.20
C ASN A 231 -26.39 -8.23 21.47
N LYS A 232 -26.23 -9.55 21.45
CA LYS A 232 -25.76 -10.35 22.58
C LYS A 232 -24.54 -11.20 22.30
N VAL A 233 -24.40 -11.69 21.05
CA VAL A 233 -23.33 -12.60 20.66
C VAL A 233 -22.64 -12.05 19.43
N ARG A 234 -21.37 -11.71 19.57
CA ARG A 234 -20.52 -11.30 18.44
C ARG A 234 -19.90 -12.52 17.80
N LEU A 235 -20.16 -12.70 16.51
CA LEU A 235 -19.63 -13.77 15.69
C LEU A 235 -18.64 -13.20 14.69
N ASN A 236 -17.41 -13.75 14.67
CA ASN A 236 -16.37 -13.42 13.71
C ASN A 236 -15.90 -14.72 13.03
N VAL A 237 -16.07 -14.81 11.73
CA VAL A 237 -15.68 -15.98 10.94
C VAL A 237 -14.69 -15.53 9.86
N GLY A 238 -13.59 -16.27 9.73
CA GLY A 238 -12.60 -16.06 8.66
C GLY A 238 -12.39 -17.35 7.88
N ILE A 239 -12.48 -17.23 6.55
CA ILE A 239 -12.22 -18.35 5.63
C ILE A 239 -11.13 -17.89 4.66
N VAL A 240 -10.15 -18.76 4.43
CA VAL A 240 -9.08 -18.53 3.43
C VAL A 240 -9.10 -19.72 2.48
N GLN A 241 -9.22 -19.43 1.19
CA GLN A 241 -9.26 -20.41 0.12
C GLN A 241 -8.10 -20.14 -0.84
N SER A 242 -7.26 -21.15 -1.06
CA SER A 242 -6.21 -21.06 -2.09
C SER A 242 -6.83 -21.39 -3.45
N PRO A 243 -6.59 -20.57 -4.49
CA PRO A 243 -6.97 -20.91 -5.86
C PRO A 243 -6.01 -21.92 -6.52
N TYR A 244 -4.93 -22.32 -5.82
CA TYR A 244 -3.87 -23.17 -6.34
C TYR A 244 -3.89 -24.54 -5.70
N ASP A 245 -3.52 -25.54 -6.49
CA ASP A 245 -3.21 -26.87 -5.98
C ASP A 245 -1.83 -26.93 -5.33
N ARG A 246 -1.54 -28.09 -4.72
CA ARG A 246 -0.24 -28.39 -4.15
C ARG A 246 0.33 -29.62 -4.83
N ASP A 247 1.61 -29.56 -5.15
CA ASP A 247 2.35 -30.72 -5.63
C ASP A 247 2.63 -31.74 -4.50
N SER A 248 3.30 -32.82 -4.85
CA SER A 248 3.68 -33.89 -3.90
C SER A 248 4.61 -33.41 -2.78
N THR A 249 5.27 -32.27 -2.94
CA THR A 249 6.15 -31.62 -1.94
C THR A 249 5.41 -30.58 -1.09
N GLY A 250 4.14 -30.30 -1.38
CA GLY A 250 3.31 -29.32 -0.71
C GLY A 250 3.50 -27.89 -1.22
N GLN A 251 4.27 -27.68 -2.29
CA GLN A 251 4.42 -26.38 -2.93
C GLN A 251 3.20 -26.04 -3.79
N ARG A 252 2.86 -24.74 -3.86
CA ARG A 252 1.76 -24.27 -4.71
C ARG A 252 2.17 -24.36 -6.18
N VAL A 253 1.27 -24.89 -6.99
CA VAL A 253 1.42 -24.99 -8.44
C VAL A 253 0.29 -24.24 -9.15
N ASP A 254 0.62 -23.61 -10.27
CA ASP A 254 -0.35 -22.94 -11.13
C ASP A 254 -1.11 -24.02 -11.91
N VAL A 255 -2.44 -24.00 -11.81
CA VAL A 255 -3.33 -25.00 -12.44
C VAL A 255 -4.06 -24.40 -13.64
N PHE A 256 -3.75 -23.11 -13.97
CA PHE A 256 -4.40 -22.38 -15.05
C PHE A 256 -3.50 -22.24 -16.28
#